data_f6676445a165ddda15d76d5f90225b58
#
_entry.id   f6676445a165ddda15d76d5f90225b58
#
_cell.length_a   1.000
_cell.length_b   1.000
_cell.length_c   1.000
_cell.angle_alpha   90.00
_cell.angle_beta   90.00
_cell.angle_gamma   90.00
#
_symmetry.space_group_name_H-M   'P 1'
#
loop_
_entity.id
_entity.type
_entity.pdbx_description
1 polymer ?
#
loop_
_entity_poly.entity_id
_entity_poly.type
_entity_poly.pdbx_seq_one_letter_code
_entity_poly.pdbx_strand_id
1 'polypeptide(L)'
;MALNPFFLQGSTSEQNLVQDLINEQLTIYGVEVHYLPRQYATTNTIIREVIESKFSTSYPIEAYVENFDGYGDNTVMLSKFGIQSTKELTVTISRERYQNYISPLIENLPDIDLPNVEIYDRPREGDLVYFPFGDRLFEI
;
A
#
# COMPACT_ATOMS: atom_id res chain seq x y z
N MET A 1 -30.17 5.02 26.85
CA MET A 1 -28.72 5.30 26.97
C MET A 1 -28.47 6.70 26.40
N ALA A 2 -27.94 7.60 27.21
CA ALA A 2 -27.63 8.94 26.73
C ALA A 2 -26.35 8.88 25.87
N LEU A 3 -26.51 9.18 24.60
CA LEU A 3 -25.37 9.39 23.71
C LEU A 3 -24.62 10.65 24.14
N ASN A 4 -23.30 10.65 23.98
CA ASN A 4 -22.52 11.84 24.24
C ASN A 4 -23.00 12.99 23.34
N PRO A 5 -23.53 14.11 23.89
CA PRO A 5 -24.06 15.20 23.08
C PRO A 5 -22.98 15.97 22.32
N PHE A 6 -21.71 15.78 22.68
CA PHE A 6 -20.57 16.46 22.06
C PHE A 6 -19.91 15.67 20.92
N PHE A 7 -20.24 14.38 20.77
CA PHE A 7 -19.74 13.55 19.71
C PHE A 7 -20.84 12.64 19.17
N LEU A 8 -21.29 12.93 17.97
CA LEU A 8 -22.32 12.16 17.27
C LEU A 8 -21.65 11.14 16.32
N GLN A 9 -21.63 9.88 16.73
CA GLN A 9 -21.00 8.80 15.96
C GLN A 9 -21.53 8.64 14.53
N GLY A 10 -22.75 9.07 14.25
CA GLY A 10 -23.37 9.04 12.93
C GLY A 10 -23.16 10.29 12.09
N SER A 11 -22.48 11.31 12.61
CA SER A 11 -22.25 12.55 11.88
C SER A 11 -21.07 12.40 10.91
N THR A 12 -21.34 12.54 9.61
CA THR A 12 -20.30 12.47 8.57
C THR A 12 -19.26 13.57 8.70
N SER A 13 -19.61 14.75 9.19
CA SER A 13 -18.68 15.85 9.39
C SER A 13 -17.68 15.57 10.50
N GLU A 14 -18.12 14.93 11.59
CA GLU A 14 -17.23 14.54 12.69
C GLU A 14 -16.32 13.37 12.29
N GLN A 15 -16.85 12.41 11.51
CA GLN A 15 -16.05 11.32 10.95
C GLN A 15 -14.97 11.85 10.02
N ASN A 16 -15.31 12.78 9.15
CA ASN A 16 -14.35 13.42 8.25
C ASN A 16 -13.28 14.21 9.03
N LEU A 17 -13.68 14.92 10.09
CA LEU A 17 -12.73 15.62 10.95
C LEU A 17 -11.72 14.66 11.58
N VAL A 18 -12.19 13.54 12.11
CA VAL A 18 -11.29 12.50 12.70
C VAL A 18 -10.36 11.92 11.63
N GLN A 19 -10.88 11.66 10.44
CA GLN A 19 -10.08 11.17 9.32
C GLN A 19 -9.01 12.18 8.87
N ASP A 20 -9.37 13.46 8.80
CA ASP A 20 -8.43 14.53 8.46
C ASP A 20 -7.31 14.65 9.51
N LEU A 21 -7.65 14.53 10.80
CA LEU A 21 -6.66 14.51 11.88
C LEU A 21 -5.71 13.30 11.78
N ILE A 22 -6.22 12.13 11.42
CA ILE A 22 -5.39 10.93 11.19
C ILE A 22 -4.47 11.16 10.00
N ASN A 23 -4.96 11.70 8.90
CA ASN A 23 -4.16 12.02 7.72
C ASN A 23 -3.06 13.03 8.04
N GLU A 24 -3.37 14.07 8.81
CA GLU A 24 -2.40 15.06 9.28
C GLU A 24 -1.33 14.41 10.16
N GLN A 25 -1.74 13.53 11.08
CA GLN A 25 -0.81 12.80 11.94
C GLN A 25 0.13 11.90 11.12
N LEU A 26 -0.38 11.20 10.11
CA LEU A 26 0.43 10.39 9.20
C LEU A 26 1.41 11.24 8.39
N THR A 27 1.01 12.44 7.98
CA THR A 27 1.89 13.37 7.27
C THR A 27 3.01 13.90 8.17
N ILE A 28 2.75 14.15 9.45
CA ILE A 28 3.73 14.68 10.40
C ILE A 28 4.74 13.61 10.84
N TYR A 29 4.25 12.42 11.19
CA TYR A 29 5.07 11.33 11.75
C TYR A 29 5.49 10.26 10.75
N GLY A 30 4.87 10.23 9.59
CA GLY A 30 5.17 9.28 8.53
C GLY A 30 6.44 9.61 7.77
N VAL A 31 6.89 8.63 7.02
CA VAL A 31 7.95 8.76 6.03
C VAL A 31 7.37 8.61 4.63
N GLU A 32 7.99 9.26 3.67
CA GLU A 32 7.61 9.08 2.28
C GLU A 32 8.10 7.73 1.78
N VAL A 33 7.19 6.95 1.23
CA VAL A 33 7.48 5.70 0.53
C VAL A 33 6.95 5.81 -0.90
N HIS A 34 7.54 5.06 -1.81
CA HIS A 34 7.08 5.01 -3.19
C HIS A 34 6.36 3.72 -3.46
N TYR A 35 5.09 3.81 -3.79
CA TYR A 35 4.27 2.69 -4.20
C TYR A 35 4.41 2.44 -5.70
N LEU A 36 4.70 1.19 -6.07
CA LEU A 36 4.86 0.75 -7.45
C LEU A 36 3.78 -0.29 -7.78
N PRO A 37 2.72 0.10 -8.47
CA PRO A 37 1.69 -0.84 -8.87
C PRO A 37 2.22 -1.80 -9.94
N ARG A 38 1.89 -3.07 -9.78
CA ARG A 38 2.19 -4.11 -10.75
C ARG A 38 1.30 -3.95 -11.98
N GLN A 39 1.92 -3.83 -13.14
CA GLN A 39 1.25 -3.77 -14.43
C GLN A 39 1.45 -5.09 -15.17
N TYR A 40 0.40 -5.58 -15.80
CA TYR A 40 0.45 -6.81 -16.57
C TYR A 40 0.83 -6.46 -18.01
N ALA A 41 1.96 -6.98 -18.48
CA ALA A 41 2.42 -6.80 -19.85
C ALA A 41 1.83 -7.86 -20.77
N THR A 42 1.73 -9.10 -20.30
CA THR A 42 1.20 -10.22 -21.08
C THR A 42 0.39 -11.15 -20.18
N THR A 43 -0.83 -11.44 -20.58
CA THR A 43 -1.74 -12.38 -19.91
C THR A 43 -2.05 -13.57 -20.80
N ASN A 44 -2.02 -14.77 -20.22
CA ASN A 44 -2.52 -15.95 -20.91
C ASN A 44 -4.05 -15.98 -20.78
N THR A 45 -4.74 -15.80 -21.90
CA THR A 45 -6.22 -15.74 -21.94
C THR A 45 -6.90 -17.07 -21.62
N ILE A 46 -6.20 -18.19 -21.75
CA ILE A 46 -6.76 -19.53 -21.51
C ILE A 46 -6.74 -19.86 -20.02
N ILE A 47 -5.62 -19.60 -19.36
CA ILE A 47 -5.44 -19.94 -17.93
C ILE A 47 -5.71 -18.74 -17.04
N ARG A 48 -5.84 -17.54 -17.62
CA ARG A 48 -5.98 -16.24 -16.93
C ARG A 48 -4.83 -15.95 -15.97
N GLU A 49 -3.65 -16.42 -16.29
CA GLU A 49 -2.43 -16.13 -15.55
C GLU A 49 -1.62 -15.02 -16.23
N VAL A 50 -0.98 -14.22 -15.40
CA VAL A 50 -0.05 -13.20 -15.84
C VAL A 50 1.29 -13.85 -16.15
N ILE A 51 1.71 -13.79 -17.42
CA ILE A 51 2.99 -14.34 -17.88
C ILE A 51 4.12 -13.37 -17.57
N GLU A 52 3.88 -12.08 -17.81
CA GLU A 52 4.88 -11.03 -17.64
C GLU A 52 4.27 -9.81 -16.98
N SER A 53 4.98 -9.26 -16.00
CA SER A 53 4.59 -8.04 -15.30
C SER A 53 5.74 -7.05 -15.31
N LYS A 54 5.39 -5.76 -15.30
CA LYS A 54 6.33 -4.63 -15.24
C LYS A 54 5.94 -3.64 -14.16
N PHE A 55 6.91 -2.88 -13.67
CA PHE A 55 6.72 -1.76 -12.75
C PHE A 55 7.30 -0.52 -13.44
N SER A 56 6.45 0.30 -14.07
CA SER A 56 6.89 1.44 -14.87
C SER A 56 6.70 2.78 -14.19
N THR A 57 5.84 2.83 -13.19
CA THR A 57 5.49 4.06 -12.48
C THR A 57 5.60 3.89 -10.98
N SER A 58 5.95 4.96 -10.28
CA SER A 58 5.99 5.01 -8.82
C SER A 58 5.22 6.22 -8.31
N TYR A 59 4.50 6.05 -7.21
CA TYR A 59 3.70 7.09 -6.59
C TYR A 59 4.15 7.31 -5.15
N PRO A 60 4.57 8.53 -4.79
CA PRO A 60 4.93 8.84 -3.41
C PRO A 60 3.68 8.88 -2.53
N ILE A 61 3.75 8.27 -1.37
CA ILE A 61 2.70 8.29 -0.35
C ILE A 61 3.32 8.32 1.04
N GLU A 62 2.65 8.99 1.97
CA GLU A 62 3.05 9.02 3.36
C GLU A 62 2.66 7.71 4.06
N ALA A 63 3.60 7.08 4.73
CA ALA A 63 3.39 5.85 5.48
C ALA A 63 4.02 5.94 6.87
N TYR A 64 3.32 5.42 7.86
CA TYR A 64 3.87 5.27 9.21
C TYR A 64 4.54 3.91 9.34
N VAL A 65 5.80 3.90 9.76
CA VAL A 65 6.59 2.67 9.94
C VAL A 65 6.43 2.22 11.40
N GLU A 66 5.85 1.03 11.57
CA GLU A 66 5.59 0.48 12.90
C GLU A 66 6.82 -0.19 13.52
N ASN A 67 7.58 -0.94 12.73
CA ASN A 67 8.78 -1.64 13.19
C ASN A 67 10.05 -1.04 12.57
N PHE A 68 10.64 -0.12 13.33
CA PHE A 68 11.83 0.61 12.87
C PHE A 68 13.16 -0.12 13.17
N ASP A 69 13.16 -1.05 14.10
CA ASP A 69 14.37 -1.76 14.56
C ASP A 69 14.80 -2.88 13.58
N GLY A 70 15.40 -2.45 12.46
CA GLY A 70 16.04 -3.40 11.54
C GLY A 70 15.09 -4.19 10.64
N TYR A 71 13.92 -3.68 10.35
CA TYR A 71 12.90 -4.30 9.49
C TYR A 71 12.28 -5.59 10.06
N GLY A 72 11.95 -5.57 11.34
CA GLY A 72 11.32 -6.70 12.02
C GLY A 72 12.28 -7.81 12.40
N ASP A 73 11.76 -8.80 13.05
CA ASP A 73 12.50 -10.00 13.41
C ASP A 73 12.95 -10.74 12.16
N ASN A 74 14.23 -11.08 12.12
CA ASN A 74 14.78 -11.93 11.08
C ASN A 74 14.15 -13.32 11.18
N THR A 75 13.09 -13.54 10.44
CA THR A 75 12.48 -14.86 10.34
C THR A 75 13.42 -15.74 9.51
N VAL A 76 14.07 -16.67 10.16
CA VAL A 76 14.95 -17.63 9.50
C VAL A 76 14.09 -18.75 8.93
N MET A 77 13.94 -18.79 7.62
CA MET A 77 13.31 -19.92 6.94
C MET A 77 14.38 -20.95 6.57
N LEU A 78 14.25 -22.15 7.12
CA LEU A 78 14.98 -23.32 6.68
C LEU A 78 14.33 -23.84 5.38
N SER A 79 14.96 -23.54 4.27
CA SER A 79 14.52 -24.08 2.98
C SER A 79 15.35 -25.30 2.58
N LYS A 80 14.83 -26.07 1.63
CA LYS A 80 15.55 -27.20 1.01
C LYS A 80 16.92 -26.80 0.40
N PHE A 81 17.13 -25.50 0.17
CA PHE A 81 18.32 -24.93 -0.47
C PHE A 81 19.22 -24.16 0.50
N GLY A 82 18.94 -24.18 1.80
CA GLY A 82 19.74 -23.49 2.82
C GLY A 82 18.90 -22.63 3.77
N ILE A 83 19.58 -21.76 4.52
CA ILE A 83 18.97 -20.82 5.45
C ILE A 83 18.72 -19.50 4.71
N GLN A 84 17.48 -19.08 4.64
CA GLN A 84 17.09 -17.79 4.07
C GLN A 84 16.52 -16.89 5.18
N SER A 85 17.05 -15.68 5.32
CA SER A 85 16.50 -14.66 6.21
C SER A 85 15.56 -13.77 5.44
N THR A 86 14.31 -13.66 5.89
CA THR A 86 13.33 -12.73 5.36
C THR A 86 13.28 -11.49 6.26
N LYS A 87 13.23 -10.31 5.66
CA LYS A 87 13.02 -9.06 6.37
C LYS A 87 11.60 -8.57 6.13
N GLU A 88 10.91 -8.22 7.18
CA GLU A 88 9.54 -7.72 7.13
C GLU A 88 9.51 -6.26 7.55
N LEU A 89 8.70 -5.48 6.87
CA LEU A 89 8.43 -4.08 7.18
C LEU A 89 6.91 -3.89 7.31
N THR A 90 6.47 -3.44 8.46
CA THR A 90 5.06 -3.10 8.69
C THR A 90 4.87 -1.59 8.55
N VAL A 91 4.04 -1.19 7.62
CA VAL A 91 3.71 0.20 7.35
C VAL A 91 2.20 0.43 7.40
N THR A 92 1.79 1.55 7.96
CA THR A 92 0.40 1.99 7.99
C THR A 92 0.21 3.16 7.04
N ILE A 93 -0.72 3.01 6.11
CA ILE A 93 -1.07 4.00 5.08
C ILE A 93 -2.55 4.37 5.25
N SER A 94 -2.89 5.64 5.04
CA SER A 94 -4.29 6.08 5.01
C SER A 94 -4.98 5.56 3.75
N ARG A 95 -6.06 4.80 3.94
CA ARG A 95 -6.89 4.30 2.85
C ARG A 95 -7.51 5.44 2.04
N GLU A 96 -8.03 6.47 2.70
CA GLU A 96 -8.62 7.62 2.05
C GLU A 96 -7.60 8.36 1.18
N ARG A 97 -6.38 8.55 1.70
CA ARG A 97 -5.30 9.19 0.96
C ARG A 97 -4.91 8.38 -0.28
N TYR A 98 -4.86 7.06 -0.14
CA TYR A 98 -4.62 6.17 -1.27
C TYR A 98 -5.73 6.28 -2.34
N GLN A 99 -7.00 6.22 -1.92
CA GLN A 99 -8.15 6.29 -2.82
C GLN A 99 -8.26 7.63 -3.54
N ASN A 100 -7.96 8.73 -2.86
CA ASN A 100 -8.10 10.07 -3.44
C ASN A 100 -6.91 10.47 -4.32
N TYR A 101 -5.73 9.93 -4.07
CA TYR A 101 -4.51 10.32 -4.76
C TYR A 101 -4.00 9.25 -5.74
N ILE A 102 -3.83 8.02 -5.30
CA ILE A 102 -3.19 6.97 -6.11
C ILE A 102 -4.20 6.29 -7.05
N SER A 103 -5.38 5.94 -6.57
CA SER A 103 -6.40 5.26 -7.38
C SER A 103 -6.70 5.97 -8.70
N PRO A 104 -6.96 7.29 -8.75
CA PRO A 104 -7.25 7.98 -10.01
C PRO A 104 -6.05 8.01 -10.95
N LEU A 105 -4.83 8.01 -10.42
CA LEU A 105 -3.62 7.99 -11.24
C LEU A 105 -3.40 6.63 -11.89
N ILE A 106 -3.73 5.56 -11.18
CA ILE A 106 -3.65 4.19 -11.70
C ILE A 106 -4.71 3.96 -12.77
N GLU A 107 -5.95 4.41 -12.55
CA GLU A 107 -7.04 4.29 -13.53
C GLU A 107 -6.74 4.96 -14.87
N ASN A 108 -5.96 6.01 -14.86
CA ASN A 108 -5.61 6.77 -16.06
C ASN A 108 -4.36 6.22 -16.79
N LEU A 109 -3.74 5.14 -16.31
CA LEU A 109 -2.60 4.53 -17.00
C LEU A 109 -3.06 3.82 -18.29
N PRO A 110 -2.48 4.17 -19.45
CA PRO A 110 -2.94 3.67 -20.75
C PRO A 110 -2.67 2.18 -20.98
N ASP A 111 -1.77 1.59 -20.22
CA ASP A 111 -1.30 0.20 -20.40
C ASP A 111 -1.92 -0.80 -19.41
N ILE A 112 -2.91 -0.38 -18.66
CA ILE A 112 -3.62 -1.31 -17.75
C ILE A 112 -4.74 -1.96 -18.55
N ASP A 113 -4.63 -3.28 -18.74
CA ASP A 113 -5.71 -4.10 -19.22
C ASP A 113 -6.82 -4.12 -18.14
N LEU A 114 -7.72 -3.15 -18.23
CA LEU A 114 -8.81 -2.87 -17.30
C LEU A 114 -9.68 -4.09 -16.93
N PRO A 115 -9.87 -5.12 -17.78
CA PRO A 115 -10.69 -6.27 -17.39
C PRO A 115 -10.12 -7.14 -16.27
N ASN A 116 -8.84 -7.00 -15.94
CA ASN A 116 -8.16 -7.84 -14.95
C ASN A 116 -7.77 -7.13 -13.66
N VAL A 117 -8.03 -5.83 -13.53
CA VAL A 117 -7.71 -5.06 -12.34
C VAL A 117 -9.01 -4.71 -11.61
N GLU A 118 -9.47 -5.63 -10.78
CA GLU A 118 -10.73 -5.47 -10.04
C GLU A 118 -10.64 -4.54 -8.82
N ILE A 119 -9.45 -4.18 -8.37
CA ILE A 119 -9.27 -3.46 -7.10
C ILE A 119 -8.26 -2.33 -7.28
N TYR A 120 -8.77 -1.09 -7.39
CA TYR A 120 -7.95 0.13 -7.42
C TYR A 120 -7.93 0.89 -6.09
N ASP A 121 -8.77 0.49 -5.14
CA ASP A 121 -9.01 1.23 -3.92
C ASP A 121 -8.04 0.90 -2.78
N ARG A 122 -7.15 -0.06 -2.99
CA ARG A 122 -6.13 -0.48 -2.02
C ARG A 122 -4.90 -1.08 -2.71
N PRO A 123 -3.75 -1.10 -2.04
CA PRO A 123 -2.58 -1.86 -2.48
C PRO A 123 -2.91 -3.35 -2.64
N ARG A 124 -2.29 -3.99 -3.61
CA ARG A 124 -2.52 -5.40 -3.94
C ARG A 124 -1.30 -6.24 -3.61
N GLU A 125 -1.54 -7.52 -3.38
CA GLU A 125 -0.47 -8.52 -3.30
C GLU A 125 0.32 -8.58 -4.61
N GLY A 126 1.64 -8.57 -4.50
CA GLY A 126 2.55 -8.53 -5.64
C GLY A 126 2.91 -7.12 -6.12
N ASP A 127 2.33 -6.07 -5.56
CA ASP A 127 2.81 -4.71 -5.75
C ASP A 127 4.07 -4.47 -4.93
N LEU A 128 4.86 -3.47 -5.31
CA LEU A 128 6.11 -3.15 -4.64
C LEU A 128 6.01 -1.82 -3.89
N VAL A 129 6.73 -1.75 -2.79
CA VAL A 129 6.96 -0.52 -2.03
C VAL A 129 8.46 -0.28 -1.93
N TYR A 130 8.89 0.85 -2.47
CA TYR A 130 10.26 1.31 -2.31
C TYR A 130 10.36 2.21 -1.09
N PHE A 131 11.27 1.86 -0.20
CA PHE A 131 11.55 2.57 1.04
C PHE A 131 12.87 3.33 0.93
N PRO A 132 12.84 4.67 0.72
CA PRO A 132 14.05 5.45 0.44
C PRO A 132 15.04 5.47 1.59
N PHE A 133 14.56 5.43 2.83
CA PHE A 133 15.41 5.53 4.02
C PHE A 133 16.44 4.40 4.13
N GLY A 134 16.14 3.22 3.63
CA GLY A 134 17.05 2.08 3.62
C GLY A 134 17.50 1.67 2.23
N ASP A 135 17.06 2.39 1.18
CA ASP A 135 17.25 2.01 -0.23
C ASP A 135 16.83 0.55 -0.47
N ARG A 136 15.62 0.22 -0.04
CA ARG A 136 15.09 -1.14 -0.07
C ARG A 136 13.75 -1.21 -0.76
N LEU A 137 13.53 -2.35 -1.39
CA LEU A 137 12.31 -2.69 -2.09
C LEU A 137 11.63 -3.86 -1.35
N PHE A 138 10.35 -3.70 -1.05
CA PHE A 138 9.53 -4.71 -0.39
C PHE A 138 8.36 -5.08 -1.30
N GLU A 139 7.97 -6.33 -1.26
CA GLU A 139 6.76 -6.85 -1.92
C GLU A 139 5.63 -6.92 -0.90
N ILE A 140 4.43 -6.48 -1.32
CA ILE A 140 3.22 -6.52 -0.51
C ILE A 140 2.62 -7.92 -0.50
#